data_a93a39b2d73cfcbdecd4f03a70ea88ab
#
_entry.id   a93a39b2d73cfcbdecd4f03a70ea88ab
#
_cell.length_a   1.000
_cell.length_b   1.000
_cell.length_c   1.000
_cell.angle_alpha   90.00
_cell.angle_beta   90.00
_cell.angle_gamma   90.00
#
_symmetry.space_group_name_H-M   'P 1'
#
loop_
_entity.id
_entity.type
_entity.pdbx_description
1 polymer ?
#
loop_
_entity_poly.entity_id
_entity_poly.type
_entity_poly.pdbx_seq_one_letter_code
_entity_poly.pdbx_strand_id
1 'polypeptide(L)'
;MILLLFFILSFLFCGLILLFRNKAVTRILVISYAFIHVALTIYGYININKTELAYFTFTSTGVLLLAVLSVLVIPVIYHGFIYASRDEIKRYNIYHAALVALITFMSGAYLANGMTVLWIFVEATTLAVAALIYHDRTDTALEATWKYVFICSVGISLAYLGILFLGFIYGRGDAASLSFSSLENILKEANPMYLKIAFVFVVIGF
;
A
#
# COMPACT_ATOMS: atom_id res chain seq x y z
N MET A 1 -5.64 14.69 10.16
CA MET A 1 -7.08 14.33 10.06
C MET A 1 -7.53 14.02 8.63
N ILE A 2 -7.00 14.69 7.63
CA ILE A 2 -7.40 14.48 6.21
C ILE A 2 -7.00 13.08 5.72
N LEU A 3 -5.83 12.58 6.12
CA LEU A 3 -5.39 11.25 5.73
C LEU A 3 -6.29 10.14 6.29
N LEU A 4 -6.76 10.26 7.54
CA LEU A 4 -7.72 9.32 8.11
C LEU A 4 -9.04 9.33 7.33
N LEU A 5 -9.52 10.51 6.96
CA LEU A 5 -10.71 10.68 6.15
C LEU A 5 -10.51 10.04 4.76
N PHE A 6 -9.35 10.20 4.15
CA PHE A 6 -9.00 9.53 2.89
C PHE A 6 -9.08 8.00 3.01
N PHE A 7 -8.50 7.40 4.05
CA PHE A 7 -8.58 5.95 4.25
C PHE A 7 -10.01 5.46 4.47
N ILE A 8 -10.77 6.14 5.35
CA ILE A 8 -12.18 5.79 5.59
C ILE A 8 -12.99 5.87 4.30
N LEU A 9 -12.83 6.96 3.53
CA LEU A 9 -13.51 7.12 2.26
C LEU A 9 -13.12 6.02 1.27
N SER A 10 -11.84 5.69 1.18
CA SER A 10 -11.35 4.64 0.27
C SER A 10 -11.95 3.27 0.60
N PHE A 11 -12.01 2.90 1.88
CA PHE A 11 -12.68 1.67 2.31
C PHE A 11 -14.18 1.69 2.03
N LEU A 12 -14.82 2.84 2.24
CA LEU A 12 -16.23 3.03 1.91
C LEU A 12 -16.46 2.87 0.40
N PHE A 13 -15.62 3.46 -0.45
CA PHE A 13 -15.70 3.27 -1.90
C PHE A 13 -15.53 1.79 -2.29
N CYS A 14 -14.55 1.07 -1.72
CA CYS A 14 -14.39 -0.36 -1.96
C CYS A 14 -15.67 -1.13 -1.57
N GLY A 15 -16.25 -0.85 -0.41
CA GLY A 15 -17.49 -1.47 0.05
C GLY A 15 -18.67 -1.17 -0.88
N LEU A 16 -18.85 0.09 -1.28
CA LEU A 16 -19.92 0.51 -2.20
C LEU A 16 -19.77 -0.15 -3.58
N ILE A 17 -18.56 -0.23 -4.13
CA ILE A 17 -18.27 -0.91 -5.39
C ILE A 17 -18.71 -2.37 -5.33
N LEU A 18 -18.49 -3.06 -4.21
CA LEU A 18 -18.88 -4.46 -4.06
C LEU A 18 -20.39 -4.65 -3.87
N LEU A 19 -21.07 -3.67 -3.26
CA LEU A 19 -22.52 -3.73 -2.99
C LEU A 19 -23.36 -3.40 -4.21
N PHE A 20 -22.99 -2.40 -4.99
CA PHE A 20 -23.78 -1.97 -6.14
C PHE A 20 -23.59 -2.92 -7.33
N ARG A 21 -24.71 -3.37 -7.91
CA ARG A 21 -24.74 -4.25 -9.09
C ARG A 21 -24.96 -3.49 -10.40
N ASN A 22 -24.28 -2.36 -10.58
CA ASN A 22 -24.42 -1.54 -11.78
C ASN A 22 -23.05 -1.02 -12.23
N LYS A 23 -22.62 -1.39 -13.44
CA LYS A 23 -21.32 -0.96 -14.01
C LYS A 23 -21.20 0.56 -14.13
N ALA A 24 -22.27 1.28 -14.40
CA ALA A 24 -22.23 2.74 -14.48
C ALA A 24 -21.93 3.38 -13.12
N VAL A 25 -22.57 2.88 -12.06
CA VAL A 25 -22.31 3.34 -10.68
C VAL A 25 -20.87 3.04 -10.28
N THR A 26 -20.37 1.84 -10.57
CA THR A 26 -18.96 1.49 -10.29
C THR A 26 -17.99 2.43 -11.01
N ARG A 27 -18.24 2.76 -12.28
CA ARG A 27 -17.40 3.73 -13.01
C ARG A 27 -17.38 5.10 -12.35
N ILE A 28 -18.54 5.61 -11.95
CA ILE A 28 -18.64 6.91 -11.26
C ILE A 28 -17.89 6.87 -9.94
N LEU A 29 -18.02 5.81 -9.14
CA LEU A 29 -17.31 5.65 -7.88
C LEU A 29 -15.78 5.63 -8.07
N VAL A 30 -15.29 4.86 -9.05
CA VAL A 30 -13.85 4.76 -9.32
C VAL A 30 -13.28 6.09 -9.83
N ILE A 31 -14.01 6.80 -10.68
CA ILE A 31 -13.60 8.14 -11.15
C ILE A 31 -13.61 9.13 -9.97
N SER A 32 -14.65 9.12 -9.13
CA SER A 32 -14.71 9.97 -7.94
C SER A 32 -13.54 9.69 -6.98
N TYR A 33 -13.17 8.42 -6.81
CA TYR A 33 -12.00 8.04 -6.04
C TYR A 33 -10.70 8.61 -6.63
N ALA A 34 -10.53 8.58 -7.96
CA ALA A 34 -9.36 9.16 -8.61
C ALA A 34 -9.23 10.67 -8.33
N PHE A 35 -10.34 11.41 -8.34
CA PHE A 35 -10.34 12.83 -7.96
C PHE A 35 -9.92 13.05 -6.50
N ILE A 36 -10.41 12.20 -5.58
CA ILE A 36 -10.03 12.27 -4.16
C ILE A 36 -8.54 11.98 -3.99
N HIS A 37 -8.00 11.01 -4.74
CA HIS A 37 -6.57 10.68 -4.71
C HIS A 37 -5.70 11.85 -5.21
N VAL A 38 -6.09 12.50 -6.30
CA VAL A 38 -5.41 13.71 -6.80
C VAL A 38 -5.51 14.85 -5.78
N ALA A 39 -6.66 15.04 -5.14
CA ALA A 39 -6.83 16.04 -4.09
C ALA A 39 -5.92 15.76 -2.88
N LEU A 40 -5.74 14.48 -2.49
CA LEU A 40 -4.78 14.09 -1.45
C LEU A 40 -3.34 14.46 -1.85
N THR A 41 -2.97 14.25 -3.10
CA THR A 41 -1.63 14.59 -3.60
C THR A 41 -1.37 16.09 -3.55
N ILE A 42 -2.34 16.90 -3.96
CA ILE A 42 -2.26 18.37 -3.88
C ILE A 42 -2.18 18.81 -2.41
N TYR A 43 -2.99 18.23 -1.55
CA TYR A 43 -2.92 18.49 -0.11
C TYR A 43 -1.57 18.13 0.48
N GLY A 44 -1.00 16.98 0.12
CA GLY A 44 0.34 16.55 0.54
C GLY A 44 1.43 17.52 0.10
N TYR A 45 1.34 18.04 -1.13
CA TYR A 45 2.27 19.04 -1.64
C TYR A 45 2.24 20.36 -0.84
N ILE A 46 1.04 20.81 -0.44
CA ILE A 46 0.89 22.05 0.36
C ILE A 46 1.38 21.84 1.81
N ASN A 47 1.31 20.62 2.32
CA ASN A 47 1.60 20.29 3.72
C ASN A 47 2.87 19.41 3.88
N ILE A 48 3.90 19.64 3.06
CA ILE A 48 5.18 18.93 3.15
C ILE A 48 5.75 19.07 4.58
N ASN A 49 6.31 17.96 5.08
CA ASN A 49 6.87 17.78 6.43
C ASN A 49 5.86 17.81 7.59
N LYS A 50 4.55 17.82 7.32
CA LYS A 50 3.55 17.62 8.37
C LYS A 50 3.32 16.14 8.62
N THR A 51 3.31 15.76 9.90
CA THR A 51 2.97 14.41 10.36
C THR A 51 1.48 14.36 10.73
N GLU A 52 0.76 13.40 10.18
CA GLU A 52 -0.62 13.10 10.57
C GLU A 52 -0.70 11.70 11.19
N LEU A 53 -1.58 11.53 12.18
CA LEU A 53 -1.84 10.26 12.88
C LEU A 53 -0.58 9.64 13.53
N ALA A 54 0.46 10.41 13.81
CA ALA A 54 1.76 9.98 14.35
C ALA A 54 2.55 8.98 13.48
N TYR A 55 1.91 8.29 12.56
CA TYR A 55 2.47 7.20 11.73
C TYR A 55 2.70 7.58 10.27
N PHE A 56 2.22 8.72 9.83
CA PHE A 56 2.31 9.17 8.44
C PHE A 56 2.87 10.57 8.35
N THR A 57 3.83 10.77 7.46
CA THR A 57 4.45 12.08 7.21
C THR A 57 4.48 12.37 5.72
N PHE A 58 4.08 13.58 5.33
CA PHE A 58 4.19 14.05 3.96
C PHE A 58 5.64 14.44 3.65
N THR A 59 6.52 13.44 3.50
CA THR A 59 7.90 13.69 3.09
C THR A 59 7.96 14.14 1.63
N SER A 60 8.97 14.91 1.24
CA SER A 60 9.16 15.34 -0.16
C SER A 60 9.18 14.16 -1.12
N THR A 61 9.87 13.07 -0.76
CA THR A 61 9.92 11.83 -1.56
C THR A 61 8.56 11.13 -1.60
N GLY A 62 7.84 11.03 -0.48
CA GLY A 62 6.52 10.42 -0.42
C GLY A 62 5.49 11.16 -1.27
N VAL A 63 5.50 12.50 -1.21
CA VAL A 63 4.63 13.35 -2.04
C VAL A 63 4.96 13.24 -3.52
N LEU A 64 6.24 13.15 -3.89
CA LEU A 64 6.67 12.91 -5.26
C LEU A 64 6.15 11.57 -5.78
N LEU A 65 6.28 10.50 -4.99
CA LEU A 65 5.77 9.17 -5.36
C LEU A 65 4.24 9.17 -5.47
N LEU A 66 3.53 9.88 -4.58
CA LEU A 66 2.09 10.11 -4.69
C LEU A 66 1.71 10.83 -5.99
N ALA A 67 2.49 11.83 -6.40
CA ALA A 67 2.25 12.55 -7.65
C ALA A 67 2.42 11.64 -8.87
N VAL A 68 3.48 10.82 -8.89
CA VAL A 68 3.69 9.80 -9.93
C VAL A 68 2.53 8.81 -9.95
N LEU A 69 2.11 8.30 -8.79
CA LEU A 69 0.97 7.40 -8.67
C LEU A 69 -0.31 8.06 -9.22
N SER A 70 -0.58 9.33 -8.91
CA SER A 70 -1.76 10.06 -9.40
C SER A 70 -1.79 10.15 -10.93
N VAL A 71 -0.63 10.34 -11.57
CA VAL A 71 -0.52 10.32 -13.03
C VAL A 71 -0.81 8.93 -13.58
N LEU A 72 -0.28 7.88 -12.94
CA LEU A 72 -0.46 6.49 -13.37
C LEU A 72 -1.89 5.97 -13.13
N VAL A 73 -2.58 6.46 -12.13
CA VAL A 73 -3.97 6.05 -11.81
C VAL A 73 -4.92 6.33 -12.97
N ILE A 74 -4.74 7.42 -13.71
CA ILE A 74 -5.61 7.80 -14.82
C ILE A 74 -5.61 6.73 -15.94
N PRO A 75 -4.48 6.39 -16.57
CA PRO A 75 -4.44 5.36 -17.61
C PRO A 75 -4.79 3.96 -17.09
N VAL A 76 -4.44 3.65 -15.84
CA VAL A 76 -4.75 2.35 -15.23
C VAL A 76 -6.26 2.17 -15.06
N ILE A 77 -6.97 3.16 -14.56
CA ILE A 77 -8.44 3.13 -14.44
C ILE A 77 -9.09 3.04 -15.84
N TYR A 78 -8.63 3.83 -16.80
CA TYR A 78 -9.14 3.79 -18.16
C TYR A 78 -8.95 2.41 -18.79
N HIS A 79 -7.76 1.83 -18.67
CA HIS A 79 -7.48 0.48 -19.13
C HIS A 79 -8.38 -0.55 -18.42
N GLY A 80 -8.56 -0.42 -17.10
CA GLY A 80 -9.43 -1.30 -16.32
C GLY A 80 -10.88 -1.30 -16.82
N PHE A 81 -11.40 -0.15 -17.22
CA PHE A 81 -12.77 -0.07 -17.79
C PHE A 81 -12.88 -0.80 -19.12
N ILE A 82 -11.83 -0.82 -19.93
CA ILE A 82 -11.82 -1.55 -21.21
C ILE A 82 -11.64 -3.04 -20.95
N TYR A 83 -10.63 -3.40 -20.13
CA TYR A 83 -10.27 -4.78 -19.83
C TYR A 83 -11.45 -5.57 -19.23
N ALA A 84 -12.05 -5.06 -18.17
CA ALA A 84 -13.14 -5.73 -17.50
C ALA A 84 -14.54 -5.46 -18.12
N SER A 85 -14.61 -4.79 -19.29
CA SER A 85 -15.89 -4.36 -19.88
C SER A 85 -16.84 -5.50 -20.21
N ARG A 86 -16.30 -6.66 -20.62
CA ARG A 86 -17.05 -7.86 -21.01
C ARG A 86 -17.41 -8.77 -19.85
N ASP A 87 -16.87 -8.52 -18.65
CA ASP A 87 -17.09 -9.35 -17.49
C ASP A 87 -18.50 -9.23 -16.92
N GLU A 88 -18.90 -10.27 -16.19
CA GLU A 88 -20.06 -10.19 -15.33
C GLU A 88 -19.88 -9.12 -14.28
N ILE A 89 -20.98 -8.50 -13.86
CA ILE A 89 -20.97 -7.38 -12.91
C ILE A 89 -20.19 -7.68 -11.61
N LYS A 90 -20.28 -8.91 -11.11
CA LYS A 90 -19.58 -9.31 -9.88
C LYS A 90 -18.06 -9.31 -10.07
N ARG A 91 -17.56 -9.84 -11.19
CA ARG A 91 -16.14 -9.84 -11.54
C ARG A 91 -15.63 -8.43 -11.79
N TYR A 92 -16.38 -7.65 -12.55
CA TYR A 92 -16.12 -6.25 -12.82
C TYR A 92 -15.91 -5.45 -11.53
N ASN A 93 -16.80 -5.62 -10.56
CA ASN A 93 -16.73 -4.91 -9.29
C ASN A 93 -15.56 -5.37 -8.42
N ILE A 94 -15.29 -6.68 -8.36
CA ILE A 94 -14.14 -7.20 -7.60
C ILE A 94 -12.82 -6.64 -8.15
N TYR A 95 -12.67 -6.60 -9.48
CA TYR A 95 -11.50 -6.01 -10.12
C TYR A 95 -11.28 -4.54 -9.73
N HIS A 96 -12.33 -3.73 -9.86
CA HIS A 96 -12.23 -2.30 -9.55
C HIS A 96 -12.07 -2.02 -8.05
N ALA A 97 -12.67 -2.82 -7.18
CA ALA A 97 -12.47 -2.73 -5.75
C ALA A 97 -11.01 -3.08 -5.36
N ALA A 98 -10.44 -4.15 -5.93
CA ALA A 98 -9.05 -4.52 -5.73
C ALA A 98 -8.08 -3.44 -6.25
N LEU A 99 -8.41 -2.81 -7.39
CA LEU A 99 -7.62 -1.70 -7.95
C LEU A 99 -7.63 -0.47 -7.02
N VAL A 100 -8.81 -0.08 -6.51
CA VAL A 100 -8.94 1.03 -5.55
C VAL A 100 -8.20 0.71 -4.25
N ALA A 101 -8.30 -0.52 -3.74
CA ALA A 101 -7.57 -0.97 -2.57
C ALA A 101 -6.05 -0.91 -2.79
N LEU A 102 -5.55 -1.37 -3.94
CA LEU A 102 -4.13 -1.31 -4.31
C LEU A 102 -3.62 0.13 -4.28
N ILE A 103 -4.30 1.06 -4.95
CA ILE A 103 -3.91 2.48 -4.98
C ILE A 103 -3.90 3.08 -3.56
N THR A 104 -4.91 2.74 -2.75
CA THR A 104 -4.99 3.20 -1.35
C THR A 104 -3.81 2.69 -0.52
N PHE A 105 -3.47 1.40 -0.63
CA PHE A 105 -2.36 0.81 0.11
C PHE A 105 -1.00 1.35 -0.35
N MET A 106 -0.80 1.54 -1.65
CA MET A 106 0.40 2.22 -2.17
C MET A 106 0.53 3.64 -1.61
N SER A 107 -0.56 4.39 -1.55
CA SER A 107 -0.56 5.75 -0.97
C SER A 107 -0.18 5.72 0.51
N GLY A 108 -0.67 4.74 1.27
CA GLY A 108 -0.30 4.52 2.65
C GLY A 108 1.19 4.17 2.83
N ALA A 109 1.73 3.31 1.96
CA ALA A 109 3.15 2.95 1.97
C ALA A 109 4.05 4.17 1.71
N TYR A 110 3.70 5.03 0.74
CA TYR A 110 4.49 6.21 0.41
C TYR A 110 4.51 7.28 1.52
N LEU A 111 3.47 7.33 2.33
CA LEU A 111 3.35 8.28 3.43
C LEU A 111 3.76 7.70 4.79
N ALA A 112 4.08 6.41 4.87
CA ALA A 112 4.49 5.76 6.11
C ALA A 112 5.71 6.44 6.73
N ASN A 113 5.65 6.73 8.03
CA ASN A 113 6.75 7.33 8.81
C ASN A 113 7.53 6.32 9.64
N GLY A 114 7.28 5.04 9.47
CA GLY A 114 7.96 3.98 10.22
C GLY A 114 8.00 2.68 9.45
N MET A 115 9.03 1.86 9.74
CA MET A 115 9.26 0.60 9.04
C MET A 115 8.11 -0.39 9.19
N THR A 116 7.51 -0.48 10.37
CA THR A 116 6.37 -1.38 10.63
C THR A 116 5.14 -0.97 9.84
N VAL A 117 4.84 0.33 9.79
CA VAL A 117 3.70 0.85 9.02
C VAL A 117 3.92 0.63 7.53
N LEU A 118 5.12 0.91 7.04
CA LEU A 118 5.51 0.60 5.66
C LEU A 118 5.30 -0.88 5.35
N TRP A 119 5.78 -1.78 6.22
CA TRP A 119 5.63 -3.22 6.07
C TRP A 119 4.15 -3.65 5.95
N ILE A 120 3.27 -3.12 6.82
CA ILE A 120 1.83 -3.43 6.78
C ILE A 120 1.22 -3.04 5.42
N PHE A 121 1.54 -1.85 4.92
CA PHE A 121 1.00 -1.39 3.65
C PHE A 121 1.58 -2.14 2.45
N VAL A 122 2.85 -2.53 2.49
CA VAL A 122 3.46 -3.36 1.45
C VAL A 122 2.78 -4.73 1.40
N GLU A 123 2.54 -5.39 2.56
CA GLU A 123 1.79 -6.65 2.61
C GLU A 123 0.36 -6.48 2.07
N ALA A 124 -0.32 -5.38 2.43
CA ALA A 124 -1.66 -5.10 1.91
C ALA A 124 -1.67 -4.90 0.38
N THR A 125 -0.62 -4.30 -0.21
CA THR A 125 -0.50 -4.21 -1.67
C THR A 125 -0.35 -5.57 -2.33
N THR A 126 0.41 -6.49 -1.75
CA THR A 126 0.60 -7.84 -2.30
C THR A 126 -0.72 -8.61 -2.34
N LEU A 127 -1.55 -8.50 -1.30
CA LEU A 127 -2.87 -9.11 -1.26
C LEU A 127 -3.83 -8.49 -2.30
N ALA A 128 -3.79 -7.18 -2.49
CA ALA A 128 -4.60 -6.51 -3.51
C ALA A 128 -4.18 -6.92 -4.92
N VAL A 129 -2.87 -7.05 -5.19
CA VAL A 129 -2.33 -7.54 -6.46
C VAL A 129 -2.72 -9.00 -6.70
N ALA A 130 -2.67 -9.86 -5.67
CA ALA A 130 -3.11 -11.25 -5.77
C ALA A 130 -4.57 -11.36 -6.25
N ALA A 131 -5.47 -10.49 -5.74
CA ALA A 131 -6.85 -10.42 -6.20
C ALA A 131 -6.97 -10.01 -7.67
N LEU A 132 -6.08 -9.14 -8.17
CA LEU A 132 -6.02 -8.73 -9.58
C LEU A 132 -5.48 -9.84 -10.48
N ILE A 133 -4.45 -10.58 -10.05
CA ILE A 133 -3.90 -11.73 -10.80
C ILE A 133 -4.95 -12.82 -10.95
N TYR A 134 -5.73 -13.09 -9.90
CA TYR A 134 -6.79 -14.11 -9.92
C TYR A 134 -8.05 -13.68 -10.68
N HIS A 135 -8.05 -12.53 -11.34
CA HIS A 135 -9.23 -11.98 -12.01
C HIS A 135 -9.86 -12.93 -13.02
N ASP A 136 -9.07 -13.58 -13.87
CA ASP A 136 -9.56 -14.47 -14.95
C ASP A 136 -10.10 -15.82 -14.44
N ARG A 137 -9.81 -16.20 -13.18
CA ARG A 137 -10.27 -17.42 -12.52
C ARG A 137 -9.97 -18.71 -13.29
N THR A 138 -8.92 -18.71 -14.10
CA THR A 138 -8.41 -19.91 -14.77
C THR A 138 -7.49 -20.69 -13.84
N ASP A 139 -7.24 -21.97 -14.13
CA ASP A 139 -6.30 -22.79 -13.35
C ASP A 139 -4.88 -22.18 -13.41
N THR A 140 -4.50 -21.64 -14.55
CA THR A 140 -3.23 -20.94 -14.72
C THR A 140 -3.15 -19.64 -13.90
N ALA A 141 -4.24 -18.88 -13.82
CA ALA A 141 -4.32 -17.69 -12.97
C ALA A 141 -4.27 -18.06 -11.48
N LEU A 142 -4.91 -19.16 -11.10
CA LEU A 142 -4.85 -19.68 -9.74
C LEU A 142 -3.41 -20.09 -9.37
N GLU A 143 -2.74 -20.84 -10.24
CA GLU A 143 -1.35 -21.26 -10.05
C GLU A 143 -0.41 -20.05 -9.93
N ALA A 144 -0.56 -19.06 -10.81
CA ALA A 144 0.21 -17.82 -10.77
C ALA A 144 -0.02 -17.05 -9.45
N THR A 145 -1.27 -16.95 -9.02
CA THR A 145 -1.64 -16.27 -7.77
C THR A 145 -1.00 -16.95 -6.56
N TRP A 146 -1.07 -18.28 -6.48
CA TRP A 146 -0.44 -19.03 -5.39
C TRP A 146 1.07 -18.84 -5.33
N LYS A 147 1.75 -18.95 -6.47
CA LYS A 147 3.19 -18.72 -6.56
C LYS A 147 3.57 -17.31 -6.14
N TYR A 148 2.81 -16.30 -6.60
CA TYR A 148 3.03 -14.91 -6.24
C TYR A 148 2.86 -14.68 -4.74
N VAL A 149 1.72 -15.08 -4.17
CA VAL A 149 1.43 -14.88 -2.75
C VAL A 149 2.46 -15.59 -1.88
N PHE A 150 2.81 -16.84 -2.20
CA PHE A 150 3.77 -17.61 -1.41
C PHE A 150 5.15 -16.95 -1.39
N ILE A 151 5.68 -16.55 -2.55
CA ILE A 151 7.00 -15.93 -2.64
C ILE A 151 7.01 -14.58 -1.92
N CYS A 152 6.00 -13.74 -2.16
CA CYS A 152 5.91 -12.42 -1.52
C CYS A 152 5.74 -12.54 0.01
N SER A 153 4.85 -13.43 0.50
CA SER A 153 4.62 -13.59 1.94
C SER A 153 5.86 -14.09 2.67
N VAL A 154 6.63 -15.00 2.07
CA VAL A 154 7.91 -15.45 2.66
C VAL A 154 8.91 -14.30 2.71
N GLY A 155 9.06 -13.55 1.61
CA GLY A 155 9.95 -12.39 1.57
C GLY A 155 9.58 -11.34 2.63
N ILE A 156 8.32 -10.91 2.63
CA ILE A 156 7.85 -9.87 3.55
C ILE A 156 7.93 -10.33 5.02
N SER A 157 7.75 -11.63 5.30
CA SER A 157 7.95 -12.18 6.65
C SER A 157 9.42 -12.09 7.10
N LEU A 158 10.36 -12.33 6.19
CA LEU A 158 11.79 -12.12 6.48
C LEU A 158 12.11 -10.65 6.74
N ALA A 159 11.55 -9.73 5.94
CA ALA A 159 11.69 -8.29 6.18
C ALA A 159 11.17 -7.91 7.57
N TYR A 160 10.03 -8.47 8.00
CA TYR A 160 9.48 -8.22 9.33
C TYR A 160 10.38 -8.71 10.45
N LEU A 161 11.00 -9.90 10.30
CA LEU A 161 12.01 -10.37 11.23
C LEU A 161 13.16 -9.37 11.36
N GLY A 162 13.64 -8.82 10.27
CA GLY A 162 14.66 -7.75 10.29
C GLY A 162 14.22 -6.51 11.05
N ILE A 163 12.96 -6.08 10.85
CA ILE A 163 12.36 -4.94 11.56
C ILE A 163 12.25 -5.23 13.08
N LEU A 164 11.84 -6.45 13.46
CA LEU A 164 11.79 -6.88 14.86
C LEU A 164 13.19 -6.88 15.51
N PHE A 165 14.21 -7.34 14.78
CA PHE A 165 15.58 -7.29 15.24
C PHE A 165 16.06 -5.85 15.51
N LEU A 166 15.72 -4.91 14.63
CA LEU A 166 16.01 -3.48 14.85
C LEU A 166 15.30 -2.95 16.10
N GLY A 167 14.02 -3.32 16.30
CA GLY A 167 13.27 -2.95 17.50
C GLY A 167 13.88 -3.49 18.80
N PHE A 168 14.36 -4.72 18.78
CA PHE A 168 15.05 -5.33 19.90
C PHE A 168 16.38 -4.62 20.26
N ILE A 169 17.16 -4.26 19.24
CA ILE A 169 18.43 -3.53 19.42
C ILE A 169 18.18 -2.14 20.03
N TYR A 170 17.06 -1.50 19.69
CA TYR A 170 16.69 -0.19 20.24
C TYR A 170 16.29 -0.23 21.71
N GLY A 171 16.22 -1.43 22.33
CA GLY A 171 15.98 -1.59 23.77
C GLY A 171 14.55 -1.27 24.25
N ARG A 172 13.62 -0.97 23.33
CA ARG A 172 12.21 -0.69 23.66
C ARG A 172 11.27 -1.86 23.40
N GLY A 173 11.74 -2.93 22.76
CA GLY A 173 10.94 -4.12 22.44
C GLY A 173 9.72 -3.88 21.55
N ASP A 174 9.49 -2.64 21.16
CA ASP A 174 8.31 -2.22 20.42
C ASP A 174 8.70 -1.80 19.00
N ALA A 175 8.53 -2.71 18.05
CA ALA A 175 8.78 -2.46 16.63
C ALA A 175 7.88 -1.34 16.06
N ALA A 176 6.75 -1.05 16.70
CA ALA A 176 5.83 0.02 16.30
C ALA A 176 6.42 1.42 16.50
N SER A 177 7.41 1.56 17.39
CA SER A 177 8.09 2.83 17.67
C SER A 177 9.25 3.16 16.72
N LEU A 178 9.57 2.26 15.76
CA LEU A 178 10.66 2.43 14.77
C LEU A 178 10.27 3.44 13.68
N SER A 179 10.33 4.73 14.03
CA SER A 179 10.25 5.79 13.02
C SER A 179 11.56 5.92 12.24
N PHE A 180 11.51 6.44 11.02
CA PHE A 180 12.72 6.65 10.22
C PHE A 180 13.71 7.63 10.90
N SER A 181 13.23 8.55 11.71
CA SER A 181 14.07 9.47 12.50
C SER A 181 14.79 8.76 13.67
N SER A 182 14.19 7.73 14.27
CA SER A 182 14.83 6.95 15.33
C SER A 182 15.88 5.99 14.79
N LEU A 183 15.79 5.57 13.53
CA LEU A 183 16.79 4.71 12.90
C LEU A 183 18.18 5.36 12.84
N GLU A 184 18.27 6.66 12.62
CA GLU A 184 19.54 7.36 12.58
C GLU A 184 20.30 7.26 13.92
N ASN A 185 19.59 7.30 15.04
CA ASN A 185 20.18 7.14 16.37
C ASN A 185 20.60 5.68 16.62
N ILE A 186 19.78 4.72 16.20
CA ILE A 186 20.09 3.28 16.30
C ILE A 186 21.38 2.96 15.53
N LEU A 187 21.55 3.51 14.34
CA LEU A 187 22.72 3.28 13.49
C LEU A 187 24.02 3.78 14.14
N LYS A 188 23.96 4.80 15.00
CA LYS A 188 25.13 5.36 15.68
C LYS A 188 25.54 4.57 16.94
N GLU A 189 24.60 3.93 17.63
CA GLU A 189 24.80 3.32 18.95
C GLU A 189 24.80 1.79 18.94
N ALA A 190 24.24 1.16 17.89
CA ALA A 190 24.07 -0.27 17.82
C ALA A 190 25.35 -1.04 17.50
N ASN A 191 25.44 -2.27 18.04
CA ASN A 191 26.54 -3.17 17.69
C ASN A 191 26.45 -3.53 16.18
N PRO A 192 27.57 -3.30 15.42
CA PRO A 192 27.56 -3.51 13.97
C PRO A 192 27.16 -4.92 13.50
N MET A 193 27.37 -5.94 14.34
CA MET A 193 27.01 -7.32 13.99
C MET A 193 25.50 -7.51 13.90
N TYR A 194 24.75 -7.04 14.90
CA TYR A 194 23.29 -7.16 14.91
C TYR A 194 22.64 -6.32 13.81
N LEU A 195 23.24 -5.16 13.55
CA LEU A 195 22.78 -4.26 12.50
C LEU A 195 22.91 -4.90 11.10
N LYS A 196 24.03 -5.61 10.86
CA LYS A 196 24.23 -6.36 9.62
C LYS A 196 23.21 -7.48 9.47
N ILE A 197 22.89 -8.22 10.54
CA ILE A 197 21.88 -9.29 10.51
C ILE A 197 20.51 -8.70 10.16
N ALA A 198 20.08 -7.64 10.86
CA ALA A 198 18.81 -6.98 10.57
C ALA A 198 18.75 -6.46 9.13
N PHE A 199 19.81 -5.82 8.64
CA PHE A 199 19.91 -5.33 7.26
C PHE A 199 19.77 -6.46 6.23
N VAL A 200 20.46 -7.60 6.44
CA VAL A 200 20.36 -8.75 5.54
C VAL A 200 18.93 -9.27 5.45
N PHE A 201 18.23 -9.42 6.58
CA PHE A 201 16.84 -9.85 6.61
C PHE A 201 15.91 -8.86 5.88
N VAL A 202 16.09 -7.57 6.10
CA VAL A 202 15.29 -6.54 5.44
C VAL A 202 15.54 -6.53 3.93
N VAL A 203 16.81 -6.57 3.50
CA VAL A 203 17.17 -6.53 2.06
C VAL A 203 16.75 -7.77 1.31
N ILE A 204 16.84 -8.96 1.94
CA ILE A 204 16.37 -10.20 1.30
C ILE A 204 14.84 -10.24 1.26
N GLY A 205 14.18 -9.62 2.23
CA GLY A 205 12.74 -9.66 2.36
C GLY A 205 11.99 -8.68 1.45
N PHE A 206 12.55 -7.52 1.14
CA PHE A 206 12.00 -6.55 0.20
C PHE A 206 12.61 -6.73 -1.18
#